data_a26234d0aaeb105e528459a4158e2ced
#
_entry.id   a26234d0aaeb105e528459a4158e2ced
#
_cell.length_a   1.000
_cell.length_b   1.000
_cell.length_c   1.000
_cell.angle_alpha   90.00
_cell.angle_beta   90.00
_cell.angle_gamma   90.00
#
_symmetry.space_group_name_H-M   'P 1'
#
loop_
_entity.id
_entity.type
_entity.pdbx_description
1 polymer ?
#
loop_
_entity_poly.entity_id
_entity_poly.type
_entity_poly.pdbx_seq_one_letter_code
_entity_poly.pdbx_strand_id
1 'polypeptide(L)'
;MKNIMVTGAAGFIGSAFVWQLNQEGIKDIILVDKLRNEDKWKNIAKREYCDWVDKDELFDWLAVEKNATQIKVIVHMGAISATTETDGDLLMKNNYEFSKKLWDFSVERNIQYIYASSAATYGMGEDGYEDNLDLKGHESLRPLNKYGYSKKIFDVWALKQEETPKQWVGLKFFNVYGPQEYHKGRM
;
A
#
# COMPACT_ATOMS: atom_id res chain seq x y z
N MET A 1 12.71 16.34 -11.73
CA MET A 1 12.71 14.86 -11.74
C MET A 1 11.35 14.37 -11.32
N LYS A 2 10.94 13.19 -11.73
CA LYS A 2 9.65 12.62 -11.35
C LYS A 2 9.90 11.45 -10.39
N ASN A 3 9.36 11.55 -9.19
CA ASN A 3 9.65 10.65 -8.09
C ASN A 3 8.68 9.49 -7.98
N ILE A 4 9.14 8.37 -7.43
CA ILE A 4 8.32 7.26 -6.99
C ILE A 4 7.99 7.48 -5.53
N MET A 5 6.71 7.56 -5.19
CA MET A 5 6.26 7.60 -3.79
C MET A 5 5.97 6.19 -3.31
N VAL A 6 6.58 5.79 -2.21
CA VAL A 6 6.36 4.48 -1.58
C VAL A 6 5.76 4.68 -0.21
N THR A 7 4.53 4.25 0.01
CA THR A 7 3.93 4.25 1.35
C THR A 7 4.15 2.92 2.05
N GLY A 8 4.21 2.91 3.38
CA GLY A 8 4.66 1.73 4.13
C GLY A 8 6.13 1.42 3.86
N ALA A 9 6.91 2.45 3.51
CA ALA A 9 8.27 2.32 3.03
C ALA A 9 9.25 1.74 4.05
N ALA A 10 9.01 1.93 5.33
CA ALA A 10 9.82 1.34 6.41
C ALA A 10 9.34 -0.06 6.83
N GLY A 11 8.17 -0.50 6.32
CA GLY A 11 7.67 -1.86 6.52
C GLY A 11 8.49 -2.90 5.74
N PHE A 12 8.19 -4.18 5.97
CA PHE A 12 8.91 -5.29 5.35
C PHE A 12 8.90 -5.21 3.81
N ILE A 13 7.73 -5.27 3.19
CA ILE A 13 7.60 -5.29 1.72
C ILE A 13 8.04 -3.95 1.12
N GLY A 14 7.61 -2.82 1.70
CA GLY A 14 7.94 -1.49 1.20
C GLY A 14 9.44 -1.23 1.19
N SER A 15 10.17 -1.60 2.25
CA SER A 15 11.62 -1.40 2.34
C SER A 15 12.41 -2.34 1.43
N ALA A 16 11.89 -3.56 1.17
CA ALA A 16 12.46 -4.48 0.19
C ALA A 16 12.30 -3.92 -1.24
N PHE A 17 11.15 -3.33 -1.54
CA PHE A 17 10.93 -2.65 -2.81
C PHE A 17 11.87 -1.44 -2.99
N VAL A 18 12.01 -0.59 -1.95
CA VAL A 18 12.97 0.53 -1.98
C VAL A 18 14.40 0.03 -2.19
N TRP A 19 14.78 -1.08 -1.53
CA TRP A 19 16.07 -1.70 -1.75
C TRP A 19 16.26 -2.11 -3.23
N GLN A 20 15.28 -2.75 -3.83
CA GLN A 20 15.36 -3.15 -5.24
C GLN A 20 15.49 -1.94 -6.17
N LEU A 21 14.73 -0.87 -5.93
CA LEU A 21 14.88 0.37 -6.69
C LEU A 21 16.30 0.94 -6.60
N ASN A 22 16.91 0.90 -5.41
CA ASN A 22 18.30 1.34 -5.25
C ASN A 22 19.29 0.44 -5.98
N GLN A 23 19.06 -0.89 -6.10
CA GLN A 23 19.90 -1.77 -6.93
C GLN A 23 19.83 -1.40 -8.42
N GLU A 24 18.68 -0.89 -8.88
CA GLU A 24 18.48 -0.35 -10.24
C GLU A 24 18.99 1.10 -10.40
N GLY A 25 19.64 1.65 -9.37
CA GLY A 25 20.18 3.01 -9.39
C GLY A 25 19.11 4.11 -9.19
N ILE A 26 17.87 3.74 -8.88
CA ILE A 26 16.78 4.69 -8.67
C ILE A 26 16.83 5.19 -7.22
N LYS A 27 17.01 6.52 -7.06
CA LYS A 27 17.11 7.22 -5.78
C LYS A 27 16.06 8.33 -5.61
N ASP A 28 15.40 8.71 -6.69
CA ASP A 28 14.32 9.71 -6.68
C ASP A 28 13.06 9.10 -6.07
N ILE A 29 13.13 8.74 -4.79
CA ILE A 29 12.09 8.02 -4.05
C ILE A 29 11.64 8.89 -2.88
N ILE A 30 10.33 9.05 -2.70
CA ILE A 30 9.72 9.67 -1.53
C ILE A 30 9.20 8.54 -0.64
N LEU A 31 9.74 8.45 0.56
CA LEU A 31 9.31 7.47 1.55
C LEU A 31 8.19 8.04 2.41
N VAL A 32 7.10 7.29 2.55
CA VAL A 32 5.97 7.65 3.40
C VAL A 32 5.71 6.53 4.40
N ASP A 33 5.86 6.82 5.68
CA ASP A 33 5.58 5.86 6.76
C ASP A 33 5.42 6.59 8.09
N LYS A 34 5.21 5.83 9.16
CA LYS A 34 5.18 6.28 10.55
C LYS A 34 6.05 5.36 11.39
N LEU A 35 7.22 5.81 11.83
CA LEU A 35 8.19 4.95 12.50
C LEU A 35 7.75 4.49 13.90
N ARG A 36 7.02 5.31 14.62
CA ARG A 36 6.57 5.03 16.01
C ARG A 36 7.77 4.63 16.91
N ASN A 37 7.54 3.72 17.83
CA ASN A 37 8.55 3.17 18.74
C ASN A 37 9.07 1.79 18.27
N GLU A 38 8.97 1.52 16.97
CA GLU A 38 9.32 0.23 16.37
C GLU A 38 10.71 0.27 15.71
N ASP A 39 11.32 -0.90 15.56
CA ASP A 39 12.64 -1.07 14.94
C ASP A 39 12.64 -0.98 13.40
N LYS A 40 11.50 -0.70 12.78
CA LYS A 40 11.39 -0.65 11.32
C LYS A 40 12.23 0.44 10.64
N TRP A 41 12.71 1.44 11.39
CA TRP A 41 13.70 2.38 10.88
C TRP A 41 14.98 1.71 10.36
N LYS A 42 15.33 0.54 10.92
CA LYS A 42 16.50 -0.25 10.49
C LYS A 42 16.37 -0.73 9.04
N ASN A 43 15.13 -0.93 8.56
CA ASN A 43 14.85 -1.36 7.20
C ASN A 43 15.24 -0.32 6.16
N ILE A 44 15.19 0.97 6.52
CA ILE A 44 15.47 2.10 5.63
C ILE A 44 16.80 2.79 5.92
N ALA A 45 17.48 2.46 7.02
CA ALA A 45 18.71 3.12 7.47
C ALA A 45 19.84 3.10 6.41
N LYS A 46 19.83 2.14 5.49
CA LYS A 46 20.83 1.98 4.41
C LYS A 46 20.22 2.21 3.02
N ARG A 47 19.07 2.88 2.92
CA ARG A 47 18.41 3.17 1.65
C ARG A 47 18.72 4.58 1.18
N GLU A 48 18.76 4.75 -0.13
CA GLU A 48 18.92 6.05 -0.77
C GLU A 48 17.54 6.53 -1.24
N TYR A 49 17.16 7.72 -0.83
CA TYR A 49 15.88 8.36 -1.17
C TYR A 49 16.00 9.88 -1.10
N CYS A 50 15.09 10.61 -1.71
CA CYS A 50 15.16 12.08 -1.77
C CYS A 50 14.37 12.77 -0.67
N ASP A 51 13.32 12.15 -0.12
CA ASP A 51 12.50 12.77 0.93
C ASP A 51 11.79 11.73 1.81
N TRP A 52 11.46 12.14 3.03
CA TRP A 52 10.67 11.40 4.00
C TRP A 52 9.45 12.22 4.41
N VAL A 53 8.27 11.63 4.35
CA VAL A 53 7.01 12.26 4.75
C VAL A 53 6.31 11.40 5.81
N ASP A 54 5.94 11.99 6.94
CA ASP A 54 5.09 11.30 7.91
C ASP A 54 3.74 10.99 7.29
N LYS A 55 3.26 9.77 7.49
CA LYS A 55 1.99 9.31 6.91
C LYS A 55 0.81 10.21 7.28
N ASP A 56 0.78 10.73 8.50
CA ASP A 56 -0.35 11.53 8.98
C ASP A 56 -0.34 12.95 8.36
N GLU A 57 0.82 13.42 7.89
CA GLU A 57 1.01 14.72 7.21
C GLU A 57 0.95 14.61 5.68
N LEU A 58 0.82 13.39 5.14
CA LEU A 58 0.95 13.14 3.71
C LEU A 58 0.01 14.00 2.85
N PHE A 59 -1.26 14.13 3.22
CA PHE A 59 -2.22 14.84 2.39
C PHE A 59 -2.01 16.37 2.43
N ASP A 60 -1.55 16.90 3.56
CA ASP A 60 -1.15 18.31 3.65
C ASP A 60 0.12 18.56 2.81
N TRP A 61 1.06 17.62 2.82
CA TRP A 61 2.25 17.65 1.98
C TRP A 61 1.90 17.58 0.49
N LEU A 62 0.92 16.74 0.09
CA LEU A 62 0.41 16.62 -1.28
C LEU A 62 -0.41 17.84 -1.72
N ALA A 63 -1.01 18.59 -0.81
CA ALA A 63 -1.74 19.81 -1.13
C ALA A 63 -0.81 20.92 -1.65
N VAL A 64 0.49 20.83 -1.41
CA VAL A 64 1.50 21.75 -1.97
C VAL A 64 1.80 21.35 -3.41
N GLU A 65 1.42 22.16 -4.38
CA GLU A 65 1.53 21.87 -5.82
C GLU A 65 2.94 21.44 -6.24
N LYS A 66 3.98 22.08 -5.71
CA LYS A 66 5.37 21.70 -5.99
C LYS A 66 5.67 20.25 -5.60
N ASN A 67 5.07 19.74 -4.54
CA ASN A 67 5.23 18.38 -4.08
C ASN A 67 4.42 17.41 -4.96
N ALA A 68 3.16 17.74 -5.20
CA ALA A 68 2.25 16.93 -6.00
C ALA A 68 2.76 16.68 -7.43
N THR A 69 3.26 17.72 -8.11
CA THR A 69 3.69 17.66 -9.51
C THR A 69 4.95 16.82 -9.76
N GLN A 70 5.74 16.56 -8.72
CA GLN A 70 6.93 15.73 -8.87
C GLN A 70 6.64 14.22 -8.85
N ILE A 71 5.44 13.78 -8.43
CA ILE A 71 5.10 12.36 -8.32
C ILE A 71 4.70 11.81 -9.68
N LYS A 72 5.24 10.63 -10.03
CA LYS A 72 4.93 9.88 -11.24
C LYS A 72 4.18 8.59 -10.95
N VAL A 73 4.53 7.93 -9.87
CA VAL A 73 4.00 6.62 -9.47
C VAL A 73 3.80 6.61 -7.96
N ILE A 74 2.69 6.06 -7.51
CA ILE A 74 2.47 5.71 -6.11
C ILE A 74 2.49 4.19 -5.97
N VAL A 75 3.39 3.70 -5.10
CA VAL A 75 3.46 2.30 -4.67
C VAL A 75 2.98 2.22 -3.24
N HIS A 76 1.71 1.88 -3.08
CA HIS A 76 1.02 1.90 -1.79
C HIS A 76 1.09 0.53 -1.10
N MET A 77 2.15 0.35 -0.27
CA MET A 77 2.37 -0.86 0.55
C MET A 77 1.94 -0.67 2.01
N GLY A 78 1.59 0.57 2.39
CA GLY A 78 1.20 0.91 3.75
C GLY A 78 -0.18 0.37 4.13
N ALA A 79 -0.24 -0.42 5.19
CA ALA A 79 -1.47 -0.92 5.77
C ALA A 79 -1.25 -1.34 7.24
N ILE A 80 -2.33 -1.41 8.00
CA ILE A 80 -2.36 -2.25 9.20
C ILE A 80 -2.60 -3.67 8.71
N SER A 81 -1.58 -4.53 8.80
CA SER A 81 -1.58 -5.87 8.19
C SER A 81 -1.79 -7.00 9.20
N ALA A 82 -1.94 -6.69 10.49
CA ALA A 82 -2.20 -7.68 11.50
C ALA A 82 -3.60 -8.29 11.31
N THR A 83 -3.65 -9.60 11.03
CA THR A 83 -4.91 -10.34 10.88
C THR A 83 -5.66 -10.48 12.20
N THR A 84 -4.97 -10.23 13.32
CA THR A 84 -5.49 -10.26 14.70
C THR A 84 -6.01 -8.89 15.16
N GLU A 85 -5.92 -7.84 14.32
CA GLU A 85 -6.46 -6.52 14.67
C GLU A 85 -7.97 -6.57 14.86
N THR A 86 -8.42 -6.07 15.99
CA THR A 86 -9.85 -6.09 16.39
C THR A 86 -10.55 -4.76 16.19
N ASP A 87 -9.81 -3.65 16.07
CA ASP A 87 -10.38 -2.34 15.80
C ASP A 87 -10.74 -2.19 14.32
N GLY A 88 -12.03 -2.39 14.02
CA GLY A 88 -12.55 -2.29 12.66
C GLY A 88 -12.49 -0.87 12.11
N ASP A 89 -12.78 0.13 12.93
CA ASP A 89 -12.79 1.54 12.51
C ASP A 89 -11.37 2.02 12.17
N LEU A 90 -10.40 1.59 12.95
CA LEU A 90 -8.99 1.83 12.67
C LEU A 90 -8.57 1.21 11.32
N LEU A 91 -8.98 -0.03 11.05
CA LEU A 91 -8.72 -0.70 9.77
C LEU A 91 -9.41 0.02 8.60
N MET A 92 -10.67 0.44 8.77
CA MET A 92 -11.39 1.19 7.75
C MET A 92 -10.70 2.51 7.44
N LYS A 93 -10.37 3.30 8.45
CA LYS A 93 -9.69 4.58 8.28
C LYS A 93 -8.32 4.43 7.61
N ASN A 94 -7.54 3.42 8.03
CA ASN A 94 -6.16 3.27 7.59
C ASN A 94 -6.01 2.49 6.27
N ASN A 95 -6.79 1.44 6.06
CA ASN A 95 -6.63 0.56 4.90
C ASN A 95 -7.59 0.91 3.76
N TYR A 96 -8.79 1.40 4.07
CA TYR A 96 -9.80 1.71 3.07
C TYR A 96 -9.81 3.21 2.71
N GLU A 97 -10.12 4.09 3.67
CA GLU A 97 -10.25 5.53 3.38
C GLU A 97 -8.91 6.16 2.94
N PHE A 98 -7.81 5.77 3.54
CA PHE A 98 -6.50 6.26 3.15
C PHE A 98 -6.14 5.82 1.71
N SER A 99 -6.43 4.57 1.34
CA SER A 99 -6.21 4.06 -0.02
C SER A 99 -7.07 4.78 -1.05
N LYS A 100 -8.33 5.11 -0.72
CA LYS A 100 -9.22 5.90 -1.58
C LYS A 100 -8.64 7.29 -1.86
N LYS A 101 -8.20 7.99 -0.82
CA LYS A 101 -7.58 9.33 -0.99
C LYS A 101 -6.36 9.30 -1.91
N LEU A 102 -5.54 8.25 -1.83
CA LEU A 102 -4.39 8.08 -2.73
C LEU A 102 -4.83 7.74 -4.16
N TRP A 103 -5.90 6.96 -4.30
CA TRP A 103 -6.51 6.69 -5.60
C TRP A 103 -7.02 7.98 -6.25
N ASP A 104 -7.85 8.75 -5.52
CA ASP A 104 -8.42 10.00 -6.01
C ASP A 104 -7.33 10.98 -6.44
N PHE A 105 -6.27 11.12 -5.62
CA PHE A 105 -5.08 11.90 -5.99
C PHE A 105 -4.42 11.38 -7.27
N SER A 106 -4.34 10.05 -7.44
CA SER A 106 -3.72 9.44 -8.61
C SER A 106 -4.55 9.66 -9.88
N VAL A 107 -5.88 9.65 -9.77
CA VAL A 107 -6.81 10.01 -10.86
C VAL A 107 -6.63 11.47 -11.23
N GLU A 108 -6.75 12.38 -10.27
CA GLU A 108 -6.63 13.83 -10.47
C GLU A 108 -5.32 14.22 -11.18
N ARG A 109 -4.21 13.57 -10.80
CA ARG A 109 -2.87 13.85 -11.34
C ARG A 109 -2.48 12.97 -12.52
N ASN A 110 -3.36 12.07 -12.96
CA ASN A 110 -3.10 11.14 -14.07
C ASN A 110 -1.78 10.37 -13.92
N ILE A 111 -1.55 9.80 -12.74
CA ILE A 111 -0.36 9.03 -12.40
C ILE A 111 -0.65 7.54 -12.19
N GLN A 112 0.39 6.73 -12.11
CA GLN A 112 0.27 5.29 -11.91
C GLN A 112 0.04 4.96 -10.43
N TYR A 113 -0.76 3.95 -10.13
CA TYR A 113 -1.09 3.51 -8.78
C TYR A 113 -0.97 2.00 -8.64
N ILE A 114 -0.05 1.55 -7.79
CA ILE A 114 0.16 0.15 -7.44
C ILE A 114 -0.17 0.01 -5.95
N TYR A 115 -1.02 -0.93 -5.58
CA TYR A 115 -1.34 -1.10 -4.17
C TYR A 115 -1.29 -2.56 -3.70
N ALA A 116 -0.98 -2.72 -2.42
CA ALA A 116 -1.01 -4.02 -1.77
C ALA A 116 -2.45 -4.39 -1.40
N SER A 117 -3.04 -5.34 -2.11
CA SER A 117 -4.15 -6.15 -1.63
C SER A 117 -3.61 -7.35 -0.85
N SER A 118 -4.40 -8.37 -0.61
CA SER A 118 -4.00 -9.53 0.19
C SER A 118 -4.75 -10.79 -0.20
N ALA A 119 -4.08 -11.92 -0.14
CA ALA A 119 -4.72 -13.23 -0.22
C ALA A 119 -5.76 -13.48 0.91
N ALA A 120 -5.66 -12.73 2.02
CA ALA A 120 -6.69 -12.78 3.07
C ALA A 120 -8.10 -12.40 2.58
N THR A 121 -8.21 -11.77 1.40
CA THR A 121 -9.51 -11.48 0.75
C THR A 121 -10.23 -12.73 0.28
N TYR A 122 -9.49 -13.80 -0.07
CA TYR A 122 -10.07 -15.07 -0.56
C TYR A 122 -10.75 -15.90 0.54
N GLY A 123 -10.55 -15.58 1.81
CA GLY A 123 -11.14 -16.33 2.91
C GLY A 123 -10.58 -17.75 3.01
N MET A 124 -11.46 -18.75 2.98
CA MET A 124 -11.07 -20.17 2.97
C MET A 124 -10.61 -20.66 1.59
N GLY A 125 -10.73 -19.83 0.55
CA GLY A 125 -10.40 -20.24 -0.82
C GLY A 125 -11.41 -21.17 -1.48
N GLU A 126 -12.65 -21.14 -1.03
CA GLU A 126 -13.73 -21.99 -1.56
C GLU A 126 -13.97 -21.73 -3.06
N ASP A 127 -13.80 -20.50 -3.49
CA ASP A 127 -13.94 -20.08 -4.89
C ASP A 127 -12.59 -20.09 -5.67
N GLY A 128 -11.53 -20.70 -5.08
CA GLY A 128 -10.19 -20.70 -5.65
C GLY A 128 -9.39 -19.42 -5.38
N TYR A 129 -8.25 -19.30 -6.09
CA TYR A 129 -7.28 -18.19 -5.95
C TYR A 129 -6.98 -17.57 -7.32
N GLU A 130 -8.00 -17.12 -8.01
CA GLU A 130 -7.86 -16.60 -9.37
C GLU A 130 -7.38 -15.14 -9.38
N ASP A 131 -6.47 -14.81 -10.30
CA ASP A 131 -5.92 -13.45 -10.46
C ASP A 131 -6.87 -12.52 -11.22
N ASN A 132 -7.74 -13.08 -12.08
CA ASN A 132 -8.58 -12.32 -12.99
C ASN A 132 -10.05 -12.27 -12.55
N LEU A 133 -10.29 -12.15 -11.26
CA LEU A 133 -11.66 -11.97 -10.77
C LEU A 133 -12.26 -10.67 -11.28
N ASP A 134 -13.42 -10.77 -11.88
CA ASP A 134 -14.25 -9.60 -12.18
C ASP A 134 -14.89 -9.02 -10.90
N LEU A 135 -15.70 -7.98 -11.04
CA LEU A 135 -16.39 -7.36 -9.92
C LEU A 135 -17.23 -8.36 -9.11
N LYS A 136 -17.97 -9.26 -9.79
CA LYS A 136 -18.82 -10.26 -9.11
C LYS A 136 -17.97 -11.25 -8.33
N GLY A 137 -16.86 -11.70 -8.91
CA GLY A 137 -15.90 -12.56 -8.23
C GLY A 137 -15.32 -11.90 -6.97
N HIS A 138 -14.95 -10.62 -7.03
CA HIS A 138 -14.49 -9.88 -5.84
C HIS A 138 -15.61 -9.71 -4.80
N GLU A 139 -16.84 -9.47 -5.21
CA GLU A 139 -17.99 -9.36 -4.31
C GLU A 139 -18.35 -10.68 -3.61
N SER A 140 -18.11 -11.83 -4.27
CA SER A 140 -18.38 -13.17 -3.68
C SER A 140 -17.39 -13.56 -2.59
N LEU A 141 -16.16 -13.06 -2.60
CA LEU A 141 -15.13 -13.40 -1.62
C LEU A 141 -15.61 -13.23 -0.16
N ARG A 142 -15.16 -14.11 0.72
CA ARG A 142 -15.57 -14.13 2.14
C ARG A 142 -14.35 -14.12 3.06
N PRO A 143 -13.74 -12.94 3.31
CA PRO A 143 -12.60 -12.80 4.22
C PRO A 143 -12.93 -13.31 5.63
N LEU A 144 -11.96 -13.95 6.29
CA LEU A 144 -12.14 -14.52 7.64
C LEU A 144 -11.88 -13.53 8.78
N ASN A 145 -11.34 -12.36 8.48
CA ASN A 145 -10.99 -11.36 9.48
C ASN A 145 -11.20 -9.94 8.96
N LYS A 146 -11.21 -8.98 9.87
CA LYS A 146 -11.44 -7.56 9.56
C LYS A 146 -10.37 -6.97 8.64
N TYR A 147 -9.11 -7.44 8.76
CA TYR A 147 -8.04 -7.03 7.85
C TYR A 147 -8.35 -7.43 6.40
N GLY A 148 -8.62 -8.72 6.17
CA GLY A 148 -9.00 -9.22 4.83
C GLY A 148 -10.23 -8.50 4.29
N TYR A 149 -11.22 -8.23 5.16
CA TYR A 149 -12.40 -7.44 4.79
C TYR A 149 -12.02 -6.04 4.35
N SER A 150 -11.16 -5.31 5.08
CA SER A 150 -10.72 -3.96 4.73
C SER A 150 -10.03 -3.89 3.37
N LYS A 151 -9.30 -4.95 2.98
CA LYS A 151 -8.67 -5.06 1.66
C LYS A 151 -9.68 -5.38 0.57
N LYS A 152 -10.59 -6.34 0.83
CA LYS A 152 -11.65 -6.71 -0.12
C LYS A 152 -12.51 -5.51 -0.50
N ILE A 153 -12.98 -4.73 0.47
CA ILE A 153 -13.87 -3.60 0.16
C ILE A 153 -13.18 -2.52 -0.67
N PHE A 154 -11.86 -2.35 -0.52
CA PHE A 154 -11.11 -1.45 -1.38
C PHE A 154 -10.99 -2.01 -2.80
N ASP A 155 -10.68 -3.31 -2.96
CA ASP A 155 -10.65 -3.98 -4.27
C ASP A 155 -11.99 -3.81 -5.01
N VAL A 156 -13.11 -4.09 -4.30
CA VAL A 156 -14.47 -3.93 -4.86
C VAL A 156 -14.78 -2.46 -5.21
N TRP A 157 -14.39 -1.53 -4.34
CA TRP A 157 -14.60 -0.11 -4.59
C TRP A 157 -13.81 0.36 -5.82
N ALA A 158 -12.54 0.00 -5.94
CA ALA A 158 -11.69 0.36 -7.05
C ALA A 158 -12.24 -0.14 -8.40
N LEU A 159 -12.76 -1.37 -8.43
CA LEU A 159 -13.38 -1.95 -9.63
C LEU A 159 -14.70 -1.27 -10.03
N LYS A 160 -15.35 -0.51 -9.14
CA LYS A 160 -16.58 0.23 -9.41
C LYS A 160 -16.34 1.66 -9.90
N GLN A 161 -15.09 2.14 -9.88
CA GLN A 161 -14.82 3.52 -10.29
C GLN A 161 -14.85 3.66 -11.81
N GLU A 162 -15.55 4.69 -12.30
CA GLU A 162 -15.55 5.08 -13.72
C GLU A 162 -14.24 5.79 -14.08
N GLU A 163 -13.76 6.66 -13.18
CA GLU A 163 -12.47 7.32 -13.32
C GLU A 163 -11.38 6.56 -12.58
N THR A 164 -10.30 6.24 -13.27
CA THR A 164 -9.22 5.43 -12.72
C THR A 164 -7.86 6.11 -12.89
N PRO A 165 -6.87 5.78 -12.05
CA PRO A 165 -5.49 6.18 -12.28
C PRO A 165 -5.02 5.78 -13.69
N LYS A 166 -4.03 6.49 -14.23
CA LYS A 166 -3.49 6.24 -15.58
C LYS A 166 -3.22 4.77 -15.90
N GLN A 167 -2.69 4.06 -14.92
CA GLN A 167 -2.53 2.61 -14.87
C GLN A 167 -2.61 2.22 -13.39
N TRP A 168 -3.25 1.13 -13.09
CA TRP A 168 -3.32 0.65 -11.71
C TRP A 168 -3.32 -0.87 -11.61
N VAL A 169 -2.85 -1.38 -10.48
CA VAL A 169 -2.88 -2.81 -10.16
C VAL A 169 -2.96 -3.02 -8.65
N GLY A 170 -3.82 -3.95 -8.23
CA GLY A 170 -3.87 -4.48 -6.87
C GLY A 170 -3.14 -5.81 -6.78
N LEU A 171 -2.12 -5.88 -5.93
CA LEU A 171 -1.30 -7.08 -5.75
C LEU A 171 -1.80 -7.88 -4.53
N LYS A 172 -2.41 -9.03 -4.74
CA LYS A 172 -2.86 -9.92 -3.67
C LYS A 172 -1.70 -10.74 -3.12
N PHE A 173 -0.99 -10.14 -2.15
CA PHE A 173 0.12 -10.85 -1.50
C PHE A 173 -0.37 -12.03 -0.67
N PHE A 174 0.22 -13.19 -0.90
CA PHE A 174 0.19 -14.33 -0.02
C PHE A 174 1.19 -14.18 1.13
N ASN A 175 1.60 -15.24 1.79
CA ASN A 175 2.61 -15.18 2.82
C ASN A 175 3.96 -14.79 2.21
N VAL A 176 4.44 -13.61 2.59
CA VAL A 176 5.73 -13.09 2.17
C VAL A 176 6.72 -13.30 3.31
N TYR A 177 7.91 -13.80 3.01
CA TYR A 177 9.01 -14.02 3.96
C TYR A 177 10.32 -13.51 3.38
N GLY A 178 11.26 -13.16 4.24
CA GLY A 178 12.58 -12.69 3.80
C GLY A 178 13.27 -11.78 4.82
N PRO A 179 14.40 -11.17 4.43
CA PRO A 179 15.09 -10.20 5.28
C PRO A 179 14.22 -8.96 5.52
N GLN A 180 14.52 -8.22 6.62
CA GLN A 180 13.84 -6.95 6.98
C GLN A 180 12.50 -7.10 7.72
N GLU A 181 12.25 -8.25 8.32
CA GLU A 181 11.10 -8.45 9.22
C GLU A 181 11.39 -8.08 10.69
N TYR A 182 12.38 -7.21 10.94
CA TYR A 182 12.88 -6.88 12.28
C TYR A 182 11.82 -6.32 13.25
N HIS A 183 10.76 -5.75 12.74
CA HIS A 183 9.67 -5.14 13.51
C HIS A 183 8.48 -6.07 13.75
N LYS A 184 8.48 -7.24 13.11
CA LYS A 184 7.45 -8.25 13.32
C LYS A 184 7.88 -9.16 14.46
N GLY A 185 6.99 -9.38 15.43
CA GLY A 185 7.20 -10.38 16.46
C GLY A 185 7.37 -11.78 15.87
N ARG A 186 7.73 -12.76 16.71
CA ARG A 186 7.73 -14.17 16.28
C ARG A 186 6.32 -14.56 15.86
N MET A 187 6.21 -14.98 14.60
CA MET A 187 5.00 -15.65 14.10
C MET A 187 4.97 -17.08 14.67
#